data_e20aac64e7fa35aee1d09d0a480d8c40
#
_entry.id   e20aac64e7fa35aee1d09d0a480d8c40
#
_cell.length_a   1.000
_cell.length_b   1.000
_cell.length_c   1.000
_cell.angle_alpha   90.00
_cell.angle_beta   90.00
_cell.angle_gamma   90.00
#
_symmetry.space_group_name_H-M   'P 1'
#
loop_
_entity.id
_entity.type
_entity.pdbx_description
1 polymer ?
#
loop_
_entity_poly.entity_id
_entity_poly.type
_entity_poly.pdbx_seq_one_letter_code
_entity_poly.pdbx_strand_id
1 'polypeptide(L)'
;VVTPRPLRLKAQIGASGKKSVAEILPVARIWVDTGVFHLDTPFDYWVPEVLSLLTVTGARVQVEFGNSFHEGIVLERTDSSPSMGNLKQILQVTSPNLVATPQTLELFALVATRWAGSPYDVIRSAIPSRVASVDKEPSAQHGKSSLRNPLSFLHSKTLVQKKIRAFWALPPATPRQRLVAELVAARYGLGQVLVIAPDERELNAIEQELATFLSPESIVRLDGGLSRIDRYRNFLRVVRQEADIILGLRGAVFAPLKEGATIIVMGESSQSLHEPRAPGWNARDVALLRSSEMNVNLILVGYSPSLEAARLIDTQWLTHISSKTKTNVVAMAPTMGELIPSSAFSIIRKALKVGPVLFLVPRKGYGNSVLCNKCRNIALCTCGGRLEQRGAQESPRCVLCRTPYEGWKCRWCQSSEIYLALRGIDRFSEEIGRSFPNFPIINSSGDHIAESVPTLPCLVIATPGAQPKSYVGYACVALLEGLRFFRVRRWAF
;
A
#
# COMPACT_ATOMS: atom_id res chain seq x y z
N VAL A 1 20.36 -39.55 -32.30
CA VAL A 1 19.69 -38.53 -33.11
C VAL A 1 18.22 -38.57 -32.71
N VAL A 2 17.79 -37.62 -31.90
CA VAL A 2 16.39 -37.48 -31.47
C VAL A 2 15.69 -36.61 -32.51
N THR A 3 14.82 -37.19 -33.29
CA THR A 3 13.95 -36.44 -34.23
C THR A 3 12.98 -35.57 -33.46
N PRO A 4 12.93 -34.26 -33.72
CA PRO A 4 11.96 -33.36 -33.05
C PRO A 4 10.55 -33.73 -33.53
N ARG A 5 9.60 -33.85 -32.56
CA ARG A 5 8.17 -33.99 -32.87
C ARG A 5 7.67 -32.74 -33.62
N PRO A 6 6.95 -32.91 -34.72
CA PRO A 6 6.41 -31.78 -35.46
C PRO A 6 5.41 -31.01 -34.59
N LEU A 7 5.58 -29.69 -34.55
CA LEU A 7 4.62 -28.76 -33.96
C LEU A 7 3.27 -28.95 -34.66
N ARG A 8 2.22 -29.27 -33.89
CA ARG A 8 0.85 -29.34 -34.41
C ARG A 8 0.46 -27.95 -34.90
N LEU A 9 0.25 -27.81 -36.20
CA LEU A 9 -0.24 -26.58 -36.82
C LEU A 9 -1.62 -26.19 -36.24
N LYS A 10 -1.82 -24.89 -36.02
CA LYS A 10 -3.08 -24.29 -35.54
C LYS A 10 -4.36 -24.73 -36.30
N ALA A 11 -4.22 -25.27 -37.51
CA ALA A 11 -5.32 -25.76 -38.34
C ALA A 11 -6.01 -27.06 -37.85
N GLN A 12 -5.49 -27.69 -36.79
CA GLN A 12 -6.11 -28.89 -36.21
C GLN A 12 -6.94 -28.64 -34.96
N ILE A 13 -7.10 -27.36 -34.55
CA ILE A 13 -8.20 -26.97 -33.65
C ILE A 13 -9.42 -26.85 -34.55
N GLY A 14 -9.99 -28.03 -34.87
CA GLY A 14 -11.15 -28.14 -35.73
C GLY A 14 -12.26 -27.24 -35.24
N ALA A 15 -12.98 -26.66 -36.18
CA ALA A 15 -14.27 -25.99 -35.96
C ALA A 15 -15.14 -26.87 -35.06
N SER A 16 -15.15 -26.60 -33.76
CA SER A 16 -16.07 -27.19 -32.82
C SER A 16 -17.44 -26.67 -33.26
N GLY A 17 -18.27 -27.56 -33.79
CA GLY A 17 -19.65 -27.25 -34.16
C GLY A 17 -20.27 -26.44 -33.01
N LYS A 18 -21.14 -25.44 -33.32
CA LYS A 18 -21.84 -24.65 -32.33
C LYS A 18 -22.47 -25.61 -31.31
N LYS A 19 -21.96 -25.57 -30.07
CA LYS A 19 -22.53 -26.35 -28.97
C LYS A 19 -23.95 -25.86 -28.73
N SER A 20 -24.86 -26.74 -28.28
CA SER A 20 -26.20 -26.35 -27.86
C SER A 20 -26.11 -25.26 -26.82
N VAL A 21 -26.96 -24.24 -26.95
CA VAL A 21 -27.00 -23.10 -26.03
C VAL A 21 -27.90 -23.48 -24.85
N ALA A 22 -27.58 -22.97 -23.66
CA ALA A 22 -28.37 -23.18 -22.45
C ALA A 22 -29.82 -22.73 -22.63
N GLU A 23 -30.76 -23.54 -22.12
CA GLU A 23 -32.19 -23.23 -22.22
C GLU A 23 -32.61 -22.10 -21.28
N ILE A 24 -31.97 -22.02 -20.10
CA ILE A 24 -32.28 -21.03 -19.08
C ILE A 24 -31.15 -19.99 -19.02
N LEU A 25 -31.49 -18.69 -19.10
CA LEU A 25 -30.54 -17.57 -19.09
C LEU A 25 -29.38 -17.79 -20.06
N PRO A 26 -29.67 -17.93 -21.37
CA PRO A 26 -28.69 -18.37 -22.37
C PRO A 26 -27.54 -17.41 -22.62
N VAL A 27 -27.64 -16.17 -22.17
CA VAL A 27 -26.63 -15.12 -22.38
C VAL A 27 -25.89 -14.84 -21.10
N ALA A 28 -24.55 -14.77 -21.16
CA ALA A 28 -23.72 -14.27 -20.10
C ALA A 28 -23.11 -12.91 -20.48
N ARG A 29 -23.27 -11.95 -19.60
CA ARG A 29 -22.63 -10.64 -19.68
C ARG A 29 -21.28 -10.70 -18.99
N ILE A 30 -20.21 -10.30 -19.70
CA ILE A 30 -18.83 -10.57 -19.28
C ILE A 30 -17.98 -9.32 -19.42
N TRP A 31 -17.24 -8.96 -18.39
CA TRP A 31 -16.07 -8.07 -18.53
C TRP A 31 -14.92 -8.88 -19.11
N VAL A 32 -14.43 -8.44 -20.26
CA VAL A 32 -13.36 -9.12 -21.01
C VAL A 32 -12.06 -8.34 -20.86
N ASP A 33 -10.97 -9.05 -20.61
CA ASP A 33 -9.62 -8.48 -20.58
C ASP A 33 -9.10 -8.13 -21.97
N THR A 34 -9.64 -7.08 -22.56
CA THR A 34 -9.24 -6.63 -23.89
C THR A 34 -7.90 -5.90 -23.92
N GLY A 35 -7.44 -5.35 -22.77
CA GLY A 35 -6.31 -4.44 -22.69
C GLY A 35 -6.54 -3.08 -23.34
N VAL A 36 -7.75 -2.79 -23.81
CA VAL A 36 -8.10 -1.56 -24.54
C VAL A 36 -9.06 -0.73 -23.71
N PHE A 37 -8.64 0.49 -23.35
CA PHE A 37 -9.35 1.34 -22.38
C PHE A 37 -10.78 1.70 -22.78
N HIS A 38 -11.04 2.00 -24.06
CA HIS A 38 -12.38 2.35 -24.52
C HIS A 38 -13.35 1.17 -24.70
N LEU A 39 -12.88 -0.06 -24.46
CA LEU A 39 -13.68 -1.28 -24.47
C LEU A 39 -13.95 -1.74 -23.04
N ASP A 40 -14.39 -0.82 -22.19
CA ASP A 40 -14.62 -1.01 -20.75
C ASP A 40 -16.05 -1.47 -20.41
N THR A 41 -16.92 -1.57 -21.42
CA THR A 41 -18.28 -2.10 -21.27
C THR A 41 -18.30 -3.63 -21.29
N PRO A 42 -19.26 -4.27 -20.61
CA PRO A 42 -19.40 -5.71 -20.68
C PRO A 42 -19.87 -6.16 -22.06
N PHE A 43 -19.46 -7.37 -22.45
CA PHE A 43 -19.84 -8.02 -23.70
C PHE A 43 -20.72 -9.24 -23.43
N ASP A 44 -21.68 -9.47 -24.29
CA ASP A 44 -22.62 -10.60 -24.19
C ASP A 44 -22.10 -11.79 -25.00
N TYR A 45 -22.23 -13.01 -24.43
CA TYR A 45 -21.81 -14.28 -25.02
C TYR A 45 -22.87 -15.35 -24.80
N TRP A 46 -23.06 -16.24 -25.79
CA TRP A 46 -23.84 -17.43 -25.58
C TRP A 46 -23.19 -18.37 -24.57
N VAL A 47 -23.99 -18.92 -23.66
CA VAL A 47 -23.56 -19.94 -22.71
C VAL A 47 -23.86 -21.32 -23.31
N PRO A 48 -22.82 -22.15 -23.61
CA PRO A 48 -23.02 -23.53 -23.98
C PRO A 48 -23.74 -24.32 -22.87
N GLU A 49 -24.67 -25.22 -23.23
CA GLU A 49 -25.43 -26.01 -22.25
C GLU A 49 -24.50 -26.77 -21.29
N VAL A 50 -23.41 -27.36 -21.81
CA VAL A 50 -22.43 -28.10 -21.01
C VAL A 50 -21.69 -27.24 -20.00
N LEU A 51 -21.70 -25.92 -20.13
CA LEU A 51 -21.07 -24.98 -19.22
C LEU A 51 -22.12 -24.23 -18.35
N SER A 52 -23.38 -24.50 -18.53
CA SER A 52 -24.48 -23.73 -17.90
C SER A 52 -24.37 -23.68 -16.38
N LEU A 53 -24.11 -24.81 -15.73
CA LEU A 53 -23.96 -24.89 -14.26
C LEU A 53 -22.72 -24.19 -13.71
N LEU A 54 -21.66 -24.04 -14.52
CA LEU A 54 -20.40 -23.41 -14.11
C LEU A 54 -20.31 -21.93 -14.47
N THR A 55 -21.15 -21.48 -15.43
CA THR A 55 -21.18 -20.09 -15.87
C THR A 55 -22.10 -19.28 -14.97
N VAL A 56 -21.62 -18.94 -13.79
CA VAL A 56 -22.35 -18.16 -12.79
C VAL A 56 -21.63 -16.85 -12.51
N THR A 57 -22.31 -15.89 -11.88
CA THR A 57 -21.72 -14.60 -11.50
C THR A 57 -20.42 -14.79 -10.71
N GLY A 58 -19.35 -14.11 -11.13
CA GLY A 58 -18.02 -14.23 -10.55
C GLY A 58 -17.18 -15.39 -11.09
N ALA A 59 -17.70 -16.18 -12.04
CA ALA A 59 -16.91 -17.23 -12.71
C ALA A 59 -15.88 -16.62 -13.67
N ARG A 60 -14.68 -17.21 -13.70
CA ARG A 60 -13.62 -16.86 -14.65
C ARG A 60 -13.77 -17.71 -15.91
N VAL A 61 -13.87 -17.05 -17.04
CA VAL A 61 -14.12 -17.69 -18.33
C VAL A 61 -13.05 -17.31 -19.35
N GLN A 62 -12.95 -18.11 -20.41
CA GLN A 62 -12.22 -17.77 -21.62
C GLN A 62 -13.20 -17.56 -22.76
N VAL A 63 -13.03 -16.46 -23.47
CA VAL A 63 -13.87 -16.04 -24.58
C VAL A 63 -13.00 -15.66 -25.78
N GLU A 64 -13.59 -15.72 -26.97
CA GLU A 64 -13.01 -15.15 -28.17
C GLU A 64 -13.47 -13.70 -28.33
N PHE A 65 -12.51 -12.77 -28.37
CA PHE A 65 -12.77 -11.36 -28.65
C PHE A 65 -11.90 -10.90 -29.83
N GLY A 66 -12.50 -10.33 -30.86
CA GLY A 66 -11.80 -10.16 -32.14
C GLY A 66 -11.32 -11.50 -32.69
N ASN A 67 -10.00 -11.60 -32.91
CA ASN A 67 -9.32 -12.82 -33.40
C ASN A 67 -8.45 -13.49 -32.32
N SER A 68 -8.64 -13.13 -31.06
CA SER A 68 -7.80 -13.59 -29.94
C SER A 68 -8.66 -14.15 -28.80
N PHE A 69 -8.00 -14.98 -27.96
CA PHE A 69 -8.63 -15.53 -26.77
C PHE A 69 -8.29 -14.64 -25.56
N HIS A 70 -9.30 -14.28 -24.81
CA HIS A 70 -9.17 -13.41 -23.65
C HIS A 70 -9.80 -14.05 -22.41
N GLU A 71 -9.28 -13.70 -21.25
CA GLU A 71 -9.96 -13.99 -19.98
C GLU A 71 -11.08 -12.98 -19.77
N GLY A 72 -12.12 -13.43 -19.08
CA GLY A 72 -13.22 -12.58 -18.66
C GLY A 72 -13.82 -13.06 -17.34
N ILE A 73 -14.64 -12.20 -16.75
CA ILE A 73 -15.41 -12.49 -15.53
C ILE A 73 -16.90 -12.30 -15.82
N VAL A 74 -17.68 -13.30 -15.49
CA VAL A 74 -19.14 -13.27 -15.64
C VAL A 74 -19.74 -12.32 -14.61
N LEU A 75 -20.51 -11.34 -15.07
CA LEU A 75 -21.25 -10.40 -14.25
C LEU A 75 -22.60 -10.94 -13.87
N GLU A 76 -23.34 -11.36 -14.89
CA GLU A 76 -24.69 -11.88 -14.75
C GLU A 76 -25.04 -12.78 -15.94
N ARG A 77 -26.15 -13.50 -15.80
CA ARG A 77 -26.79 -14.20 -16.90
C ARG A 77 -28.16 -13.58 -17.19
N THR A 78 -28.53 -13.52 -18.48
CA THR A 78 -29.77 -12.91 -18.93
C THR A 78 -30.46 -13.79 -20.00
N ASP A 79 -31.75 -13.56 -20.21
CA ASP A 79 -32.49 -14.26 -21.25
C ASP A 79 -32.29 -13.66 -22.66
N SER A 80 -31.84 -12.40 -22.72
CA SER A 80 -31.75 -11.67 -23.98
C SER A 80 -30.53 -10.73 -24.03
N SER A 81 -30.16 -10.38 -25.26
CA SER A 81 -29.12 -9.39 -25.55
C SER A 81 -29.56 -8.54 -26.75
N PRO A 82 -29.21 -7.25 -26.79
CA PRO A 82 -29.42 -6.42 -27.98
C PRO A 82 -28.74 -6.97 -29.23
N SER A 83 -27.75 -7.84 -29.10
CA SER A 83 -26.90 -8.36 -30.17
C SER A 83 -27.11 -9.87 -30.44
N MET A 84 -28.25 -10.42 -30.11
CA MET A 84 -28.54 -11.90 -30.14
C MET A 84 -28.06 -12.61 -31.41
N GLY A 85 -28.17 -12.00 -32.59
CA GLY A 85 -27.80 -12.63 -33.87
C GLY A 85 -26.30 -12.84 -34.08
N ASN A 86 -25.45 -12.16 -33.34
CA ASN A 86 -23.98 -12.11 -33.57
C ASN A 86 -23.16 -12.53 -32.37
N LEU A 87 -23.74 -13.13 -31.34
CA LEU A 87 -23.02 -13.53 -30.16
C LEU A 87 -22.10 -14.73 -30.43
N LYS A 88 -20.86 -14.63 -29.93
CA LYS A 88 -19.94 -15.78 -29.83
C LYS A 88 -20.27 -16.60 -28.59
N GLN A 89 -19.79 -17.85 -28.54
CA GLN A 89 -19.96 -18.72 -27.37
C GLN A 89 -18.77 -18.58 -26.39
N ILE A 90 -19.04 -18.78 -25.10
CA ILE A 90 -18.01 -19.01 -24.11
C ILE A 90 -17.25 -20.29 -24.47
N LEU A 91 -15.93 -20.23 -24.48
CA LEU A 91 -15.08 -21.37 -24.86
C LEU A 91 -14.96 -22.37 -23.71
N GLN A 92 -14.66 -21.87 -22.51
CA GLN A 92 -14.55 -22.66 -21.30
C GLN A 92 -14.68 -21.79 -20.03
N VAL A 93 -15.07 -22.42 -18.93
CA VAL A 93 -14.90 -21.89 -17.58
C VAL A 93 -13.52 -22.35 -17.12
N THR A 94 -12.63 -21.40 -16.81
CA THR A 94 -11.22 -21.68 -16.57
C THR A 94 -10.94 -22.22 -15.18
N SER A 95 -11.80 -21.94 -14.19
CA SER A 95 -11.68 -22.42 -12.81
C SER A 95 -13.04 -22.86 -12.28
N PRO A 96 -13.12 -23.94 -11.50
CA PRO A 96 -14.35 -24.32 -10.80
C PRO A 96 -14.68 -23.38 -9.63
N ASN A 97 -13.72 -22.53 -9.24
CA ASN A 97 -13.87 -21.59 -8.14
C ASN A 97 -14.29 -20.22 -8.65
N LEU A 98 -15.22 -19.59 -7.97
CA LEU A 98 -15.53 -18.19 -8.17
C LEU A 98 -14.33 -17.31 -7.79
N VAL A 99 -14.14 -16.22 -8.49
CA VAL A 99 -13.08 -15.25 -8.22
C VAL A 99 -13.61 -13.88 -7.78
N ALA A 100 -14.91 -13.70 -7.81
CA ALA A 100 -15.56 -12.49 -7.31
C ALA A 100 -16.96 -12.82 -6.79
N THR A 101 -17.43 -12.05 -5.81
CA THR A 101 -18.83 -12.02 -5.39
C THR A 101 -19.58 -10.91 -6.12
N PRO A 102 -20.93 -10.90 -6.16
CA PRO A 102 -21.68 -9.78 -6.71
C PRO A 102 -21.27 -8.42 -6.12
N GLN A 103 -21.08 -8.35 -4.80
CA GLN A 103 -20.65 -7.14 -4.12
C GLN A 103 -19.23 -6.70 -4.54
N THR A 104 -18.33 -7.67 -4.81
CA THR A 104 -16.98 -7.35 -5.30
C THR A 104 -17.02 -6.82 -6.73
N LEU A 105 -17.88 -7.36 -7.59
CA LEU A 105 -18.06 -6.87 -8.95
C LEU A 105 -18.65 -5.45 -8.96
N GLU A 106 -19.63 -5.18 -8.10
CA GLU A 106 -20.14 -3.83 -7.87
C GLU A 106 -19.04 -2.86 -7.42
N LEU A 107 -18.19 -3.28 -6.47
CA LEU A 107 -17.04 -2.48 -6.01
C LEU A 107 -16.09 -2.15 -7.17
N PHE A 108 -15.79 -3.10 -8.06
CA PHE A 108 -14.93 -2.85 -9.22
C PHE A 108 -15.52 -1.79 -10.14
N ALA A 109 -16.83 -1.86 -10.41
CA ALA A 109 -17.54 -0.85 -11.20
C ALA A 109 -17.52 0.53 -10.55
N LEU A 110 -17.81 0.62 -9.26
CA LEU A 110 -17.78 1.86 -8.49
C LEU A 110 -16.39 2.50 -8.49
N VAL A 111 -15.33 1.71 -8.28
CA VAL A 111 -13.95 2.20 -8.30
C VAL A 111 -13.56 2.63 -9.70
N ALA A 112 -13.87 1.86 -10.74
CA ALA A 112 -13.61 2.25 -12.12
C ALA A 112 -14.27 3.58 -12.47
N THR A 113 -15.53 3.76 -12.13
CA THR A 113 -16.28 5.01 -12.34
C THR A 113 -15.67 6.17 -11.56
N ARG A 114 -15.33 5.97 -10.29
CA ARG A 114 -14.80 7.02 -9.41
C ARG A 114 -13.45 7.56 -9.86
N TRP A 115 -12.59 6.70 -10.41
CA TRP A 115 -11.23 7.05 -10.86
C TRP A 115 -11.08 7.10 -12.38
N ALA A 116 -12.21 7.14 -13.11
CA ALA A 116 -12.24 7.20 -14.58
C ALA A 116 -11.36 6.12 -15.23
N GLY A 117 -11.44 4.88 -14.72
CA GLY A 117 -10.68 3.73 -15.18
C GLY A 117 -11.55 2.63 -15.79
N SER A 118 -10.88 1.61 -16.33
CA SER A 118 -11.57 0.39 -16.76
C SER A 118 -11.83 -0.54 -15.55
N PRO A 119 -13.01 -1.18 -15.46
CA PRO A 119 -13.25 -2.23 -14.45
C PRO A 119 -12.19 -3.32 -14.45
N TYR A 120 -11.68 -3.70 -15.61
CA TYR A 120 -10.68 -4.76 -15.72
C TYR A 120 -9.30 -4.35 -15.20
N ASP A 121 -8.93 -3.07 -15.23
CA ASP A 121 -7.69 -2.58 -14.58
C ASP A 121 -7.78 -2.69 -13.05
N VAL A 122 -8.97 -2.48 -12.49
CA VAL A 122 -9.23 -2.74 -11.07
C VAL A 122 -9.15 -4.23 -10.77
N ILE A 123 -9.77 -5.07 -11.60
CA ILE A 123 -9.76 -6.53 -11.47
C ILE A 123 -8.34 -7.10 -11.48
N ARG A 124 -7.46 -6.62 -12.37
CA ARG A 124 -6.04 -7.03 -12.42
C ARG A 124 -5.28 -6.71 -11.13
N SER A 125 -5.69 -5.64 -10.43
CA SER A 125 -5.09 -5.27 -9.14
C SER A 125 -5.64 -6.11 -7.98
N ALA A 126 -6.86 -6.61 -8.10
CA ALA A 126 -7.62 -7.27 -7.05
C ALA A 126 -7.49 -8.80 -7.08
N ILE A 127 -7.52 -9.40 -8.26
CA ILE A 127 -7.58 -10.85 -8.45
C ILE A 127 -6.23 -11.40 -8.89
N PRO A 128 -5.59 -12.28 -8.12
CA PRO A 128 -4.30 -12.85 -8.48
C PRO A 128 -4.41 -13.82 -9.67
N SER A 129 -3.27 -14.05 -10.33
CA SER A 129 -3.17 -15.03 -11.41
C SER A 129 -3.51 -16.43 -10.90
N ARG A 130 -4.31 -17.15 -11.67
CA ARG A 130 -4.77 -18.52 -11.38
C ARG A 130 -3.61 -19.50 -11.23
N VAL A 131 -3.78 -20.46 -10.32
CA VAL A 131 -2.90 -21.63 -10.14
C VAL A 131 -3.76 -22.89 -10.15
N ALA A 132 -3.68 -23.67 -11.21
CA ALA A 132 -4.57 -24.80 -11.47
C ALA A 132 -4.47 -25.94 -10.42
N SER A 133 -3.33 -26.12 -9.77
CA SER A 133 -3.19 -27.08 -8.67
C SER A 133 -4.01 -26.70 -7.44
N VAL A 134 -4.06 -25.40 -7.14
CA VAL A 134 -4.81 -24.85 -6.00
C VAL A 134 -6.33 -24.97 -6.19
N ASP A 135 -6.80 -24.90 -7.45
CA ASP A 135 -8.25 -25.08 -7.73
C ASP A 135 -8.79 -26.43 -7.26
N LYS A 136 -7.94 -27.45 -7.13
CA LYS A 136 -8.30 -28.80 -6.72
C LYS A 136 -8.23 -28.99 -5.20
N GLU A 137 -7.74 -28.00 -4.45
CA GLU A 137 -7.63 -28.09 -3.00
C GLU A 137 -9.03 -28.02 -2.36
N PRO A 138 -9.32 -28.88 -1.36
CA PRO A 138 -10.60 -28.84 -0.67
C PRO A 138 -10.77 -27.54 0.10
N SER A 139 -12.03 -27.16 0.31
CA SER A 139 -12.40 -26.06 1.21
C SER A 139 -11.95 -26.38 2.65
N ALA A 140 -11.22 -25.44 3.25
CA ALA A 140 -10.77 -25.59 4.65
C ALA A 140 -11.80 -24.97 5.58
N GLN A 141 -12.54 -25.83 6.30
CA GLN A 141 -13.40 -25.34 7.38
C GLN A 141 -12.55 -25.03 8.62
N HIS A 142 -12.51 -23.76 8.99
CA HIS A 142 -11.85 -23.33 10.21
C HIS A 142 -12.91 -22.95 11.24
N GLY A 143 -12.83 -23.56 12.43
CA GLY A 143 -13.64 -23.15 13.57
C GLY A 143 -13.24 -21.75 14.03
N LYS A 144 -14.18 -21.01 14.62
CA LYS A 144 -13.88 -19.72 15.24
C LYS A 144 -12.81 -19.88 16.31
N SER A 145 -11.74 -19.11 16.20
CA SER A 145 -10.68 -19.07 17.21
C SER A 145 -11.18 -18.37 18.48
N SER A 146 -10.91 -18.95 19.64
CA SER A 146 -11.13 -18.26 20.91
C SER A 146 -10.01 -17.28 21.19
N LEU A 147 -10.32 -16.19 21.88
CA LEU A 147 -9.34 -15.21 22.34
C LEU A 147 -8.46 -15.84 23.43
N ARG A 148 -7.13 -15.88 23.22
CA ARG A 148 -6.17 -16.53 24.13
C ARG A 148 -5.77 -15.66 25.31
N ASN A 149 -5.64 -14.36 25.08
CA ASN A 149 -5.15 -13.40 26.06
C ASN A 149 -6.12 -12.24 26.25
N PRO A 150 -6.23 -11.67 27.46
CA PRO A 150 -7.06 -10.50 27.70
C PRO A 150 -6.53 -9.27 26.96
N LEU A 151 -7.45 -8.42 26.49
CA LEU A 151 -7.13 -7.14 25.88
C LEU A 151 -6.79 -6.12 26.97
N SER A 152 -5.56 -5.60 26.97
CA SER A 152 -5.05 -4.77 28.07
C SER A 152 -4.93 -3.28 27.74
N PHE A 153 -4.77 -2.95 26.45
CA PHE A 153 -4.51 -1.57 26.04
C PHE A 153 -5.70 -0.87 25.39
N LEU A 154 -6.72 -1.63 24.98
CA LEU A 154 -7.89 -1.08 24.31
C LEU A 154 -8.88 -0.51 25.33
N HIS A 155 -8.77 0.77 25.67
CA HIS A 155 -9.61 1.44 26.64
C HIS A 155 -10.84 2.17 26.08
N SER A 156 -10.97 2.27 24.74
CA SER A 156 -12.07 3.00 24.11
C SER A 156 -13.25 2.11 23.77
N LYS A 157 -14.35 2.28 24.51
CA LYS A 157 -15.62 1.63 24.21
C LYS A 157 -16.16 1.97 22.82
N THR A 158 -15.79 3.13 22.27
CA THR A 158 -16.22 3.57 20.94
C THR A 158 -15.65 2.66 19.84
N LEU A 159 -14.41 2.18 19.98
CA LEU A 159 -13.76 1.33 18.97
C LEU A 159 -14.42 -0.05 18.81
N VAL A 160 -15.21 -0.48 19.77
CA VAL A 160 -15.92 -1.76 19.77
C VAL A 160 -17.43 -1.63 19.54
N GLN A 161 -17.91 -0.46 19.12
CA GLN A 161 -19.30 -0.28 18.71
C GLN A 161 -19.62 -1.12 17.47
N LYS A 162 -20.83 -1.67 17.38
CA LYS A 162 -21.28 -2.50 16.26
C LYS A 162 -21.20 -1.79 14.91
N LYS A 163 -21.58 -0.50 14.87
CA LYS A 163 -21.42 0.37 13.70
C LYS A 163 -20.42 1.47 14.03
N ILE A 164 -19.39 1.64 13.18
CA ILE A 164 -18.34 2.63 13.41
C ILE A 164 -17.76 3.15 12.09
N ARG A 165 -17.55 4.46 12.05
CA ARG A 165 -16.68 5.17 11.11
C ARG A 165 -15.82 6.10 11.95
N ALA A 166 -14.54 5.81 12.08
CA ALA A 166 -13.68 6.56 12.99
C ALA A 166 -12.29 6.77 12.42
N PHE A 167 -11.66 7.85 12.86
CA PHE A 167 -10.22 8.01 12.86
C PHE A 167 -9.72 7.81 14.28
N TRP A 168 -8.84 6.82 14.47
CA TRP A 168 -8.19 6.55 15.76
C TRP A 168 -6.79 7.13 15.76
N ALA A 169 -6.59 8.21 16.52
CA ALA A 169 -5.29 8.78 16.81
C ALA A 169 -4.57 7.92 17.85
N LEU A 170 -3.52 7.25 17.43
CA LEU A 170 -2.71 6.42 18.31
C LEU A 170 -2.00 7.27 19.37
N PRO A 171 -1.93 6.80 20.62
CA PRO A 171 -1.12 7.46 21.63
C PRO A 171 0.35 7.42 21.21
N PRO A 172 1.11 8.53 21.36
CA PRO A 172 2.53 8.54 21.11
C PRO A 172 3.29 7.64 22.11
N ALA A 173 4.46 7.16 21.73
CA ALA A 173 5.34 6.32 22.54
C ALA A 173 4.67 5.02 23.09
N THR A 174 3.72 4.47 22.37
CA THR A 174 3.06 3.19 22.68
C THR A 174 3.35 2.14 21.61
N PRO A 175 3.27 0.84 21.95
CA PRO A 175 3.49 -0.25 21.00
C PRO A 175 2.31 -0.32 20.02
N ARG A 176 2.35 0.47 18.93
CA ARG A 176 1.25 0.62 17.98
C ARG A 176 0.77 -0.70 17.38
N GLN A 177 1.69 -1.62 17.09
CA GLN A 177 1.36 -2.93 16.52
C GLN A 177 0.51 -3.74 17.50
N ARG A 178 0.88 -3.72 18.77
CA ARG A 178 0.11 -4.35 19.87
C ARG A 178 -1.28 -3.74 20.00
N LEU A 179 -1.37 -2.40 20.00
CA LEU A 179 -2.65 -1.69 20.07
C LEU A 179 -3.58 -2.06 18.91
N VAL A 180 -3.04 -2.11 17.69
CA VAL A 180 -3.81 -2.49 16.50
C VAL A 180 -4.20 -3.96 16.54
N ALA A 181 -3.31 -4.85 16.99
CA ALA A 181 -3.63 -6.27 17.16
C ALA A 181 -4.76 -6.48 18.19
N GLU A 182 -4.77 -5.74 19.30
CA GLU A 182 -5.88 -5.77 20.26
C GLU A 182 -7.19 -5.23 19.67
N LEU A 183 -7.13 -4.16 18.86
CA LEU A 183 -8.29 -3.67 18.13
C LEU A 183 -8.84 -4.73 17.18
N VAL A 184 -7.96 -5.39 16.40
CA VAL A 184 -8.36 -6.48 15.49
C VAL A 184 -9.03 -7.62 16.27
N ALA A 185 -8.42 -8.05 17.37
CA ALA A 185 -8.97 -9.12 18.22
C ALA A 185 -10.34 -8.74 18.83
N ALA A 186 -10.50 -7.48 19.25
CA ALA A 186 -11.79 -6.97 19.74
C ALA A 186 -12.84 -6.89 18.63
N ARG A 187 -12.47 -6.45 17.44
CA ARG A 187 -13.38 -6.36 16.27
C ARG A 187 -13.73 -7.74 15.72
N TYR A 188 -12.82 -8.70 15.79
CA TYR A 188 -13.06 -10.10 15.41
C TYR A 188 -14.25 -10.69 16.18
N GLY A 189 -14.40 -10.37 17.46
CA GLY A 189 -15.57 -10.76 18.25
C GLY A 189 -16.91 -10.23 17.74
N LEU A 190 -16.90 -9.17 16.90
CA LEU A 190 -18.08 -8.56 16.30
C LEU A 190 -18.29 -8.99 14.84
N GLY A 191 -17.29 -9.53 14.14
CA GLY A 191 -17.37 -9.96 12.76
C GLY A 191 -16.01 -10.07 12.09
N GLN A 192 -16.04 -10.21 10.76
CA GLN A 192 -14.82 -10.29 9.93
C GLN A 192 -14.03 -8.97 9.96
N VAL A 193 -12.71 -9.08 9.96
CA VAL A 193 -11.81 -7.92 9.99
C VAL A 193 -10.82 -7.95 8.83
N LEU A 194 -10.72 -6.86 8.09
CA LEU A 194 -9.67 -6.60 7.11
C LEU A 194 -8.72 -5.52 7.64
N VAL A 195 -7.44 -5.83 7.70
CA VAL A 195 -6.39 -4.86 8.02
C VAL A 195 -5.59 -4.54 6.77
N ILE A 196 -5.47 -3.27 6.45
CA ILE A 196 -4.63 -2.76 5.36
C ILE A 196 -3.43 -2.05 5.98
N ALA A 197 -2.25 -2.64 5.82
CA ALA A 197 -0.99 -2.05 6.29
C ALA A 197 -0.30 -1.26 5.16
N PRO A 198 0.49 -0.23 5.51
CA PRO A 198 1.20 0.57 4.53
C PRO A 198 2.36 -0.18 3.85
N ASP A 199 2.97 -1.12 4.55
CA ASP A 199 4.09 -1.91 4.05
C ASP A 199 4.14 -3.30 4.70
N GLU A 200 4.99 -4.16 4.17
CA GLU A 200 5.14 -5.56 4.60
C GLU A 200 5.73 -5.66 6.02
N ARG A 201 6.59 -4.72 6.41
CA ARG A 201 7.18 -4.69 7.77
C ARG A 201 6.11 -4.48 8.83
N GLU A 202 5.21 -3.53 8.61
CA GLU A 202 4.06 -3.30 9.50
C GLU A 202 3.12 -4.51 9.51
N LEU A 203 2.88 -5.09 8.34
CA LEU A 203 2.02 -6.28 8.21
C LEU A 203 2.55 -7.46 9.02
N ASN A 204 3.85 -7.76 8.90
CA ASN A 204 4.53 -8.82 9.64
C ASN A 204 4.48 -8.57 11.17
N ALA A 205 4.71 -7.33 11.58
CA ALA A 205 4.67 -6.98 12.99
C ALA A 205 3.27 -7.13 13.62
N ILE A 206 2.21 -6.79 12.85
CA ILE A 206 0.83 -7.00 13.31
C ILE A 206 0.49 -8.48 13.40
N GLU A 207 0.89 -9.27 12.40
CA GLU A 207 0.66 -10.72 12.40
C GLU A 207 1.31 -11.39 13.60
N GLN A 208 2.56 -11.03 13.93
CA GLN A 208 3.26 -11.51 15.13
C GLN A 208 2.52 -11.18 16.42
N GLU A 209 2.03 -9.95 16.55
CA GLU A 209 1.24 -9.56 17.73
C GLU A 209 -0.12 -10.28 17.78
N LEU A 210 -0.80 -10.44 16.64
CA LEU A 210 -2.07 -11.16 16.56
C LEU A 210 -1.94 -12.63 16.98
N ALA A 211 -0.83 -13.29 16.63
CA ALA A 211 -0.57 -14.67 17.02
C ALA A 211 -0.54 -14.88 18.54
N THR A 212 -0.34 -13.80 19.33
CA THR A 212 -0.42 -13.86 20.79
C THR A 212 -1.88 -13.93 21.30
N PHE A 213 -2.85 -13.47 20.50
CA PHE A 213 -4.26 -13.40 20.85
C PHE A 213 -5.10 -14.50 20.21
N LEU A 214 -4.81 -14.86 18.97
CA LEU A 214 -5.62 -15.70 18.12
C LEU A 214 -4.81 -16.81 17.49
N SER A 215 -5.48 -17.88 17.06
CA SER A 215 -4.84 -18.95 16.29
C SER A 215 -4.42 -18.47 14.91
N PRO A 216 -3.22 -18.81 14.42
CA PRO A 216 -2.74 -18.44 13.08
C PRO A 216 -3.67 -18.90 11.95
N GLU A 217 -4.41 -20.00 12.12
CA GLU A 217 -5.33 -20.52 11.11
C GLU A 217 -6.49 -19.56 10.81
N SER A 218 -6.87 -18.70 11.78
CA SER A 218 -7.92 -17.67 11.58
C SER A 218 -7.46 -16.48 10.75
N ILE A 219 -6.16 -16.37 10.49
CA ILE A 219 -5.54 -15.24 9.79
C ILE A 219 -5.19 -15.66 8.37
N VAL A 220 -5.55 -14.81 7.41
CA VAL A 220 -5.21 -14.99 5.99
C VAL A 220 -4.49 -13.74 5.48
N ARG A 221 -3.37 -13.94 4.80
CA ARG A 221 -2.60 -12.84 4.18
C ARG A 221 -2.92 -12.66 2.70
N LEU A 222 -3.03 -11.40 2.28
CA LEU A 222 -3.20 -10.97 0.89
C LEU A 222 -2.15 -9.90 0.55
N ASP A 223 -0.92 -10.31 0.29
CA ASP A 223 0.18 -9.39 -0.05
C ASP A 223 1.13 -9.94 -1.14
N GLY A 224 2.03 -9.06 -1.60
CA GLY A 224 2.98 -9.37 -2.67
C GLY A 224 4.17 -10.23 -2.25
N GLY A 225 4.47 -10.35 -0.95
CA GLY A 225 5.57 -11.15 -0.42
C GLY A 225 5.31 -12.66 -0.46
N LEU A 226 4.05 -13.06 -0.62
CA LEU A 226 3.67 -14.46 -0.71
C LEU A 226 4.07 -15.08 -2.05
N SER A 227 4.33 -16.40 -2.05
CA SER A 227 4.46 -17.17 -3.28
C SER A 227 3.19 -17.05 -4.14
N ARG A 228 3.31 -17.25 -5.47
CA ARG A 228 2.15 -17.23 -6.38
C ARG A 228 1.08 -18.24 -5.94
N ILE A 229 1.51 -19.42 -5.45
CA ILE A 229 0.62 -20.50 -4.99
C ILE A 229 -0.13 -20.07 -3.75
N ASP A 230 0.58 -19.58 -2.72
CA ASP A 230 -0.04 -19.18 -1.45
C ASP A 230 -0.93 -17.96 -1.60
N ARG A 231 -0.54 -17.00 -2.46
CA ARG A 231 -1.38 -15.83 -2.76
C ARG A 231 -2.72 -16.25 -3.37
N TYR A 232 -2.71 -17.16 -4.35
CA TYR A 232 -3.95 -17.61 -4.96
C TYR A 232 -4.77 -18.49 -4.00
N ARG A 233 -4.13 -19.37 -3.21
CA ARG A 233 -4.79 -20.16 -2.17
C ARG A 233 -5.49 -19.27 -1.14
N ASN A 234 -4.77 -18.30 -0.61
CA ASN A 234 -5.31 -17.36 0.37
C ASN A 234 -6.45 -16.51 -0.20
N PHE A 235 -6.31 -16.08 -1.45
CA PHE A 235 -7.37 -15.37 -2.16
C PHE A 235 -8.65 -16.22 -2.26
N LEU A 236 -8.56 -17.49 -2.66
CA LEU A 236 -9.71 -18.38 -2.72
C LEU A 236 -10.33 -18.63 -1.35
N ARG A 237 -9.54 -18.74 -0.28
CA ARG A 237 -10.06 -18.83 1.10
C ARG A 237 -10.91 -17.60 1.45
N VAL A 238 -10.48 -16.42 1.06
CA VAL A 238 -11.26 -15.18 1.30
C VAL A 238 -12.53 -15.16 0.46
N VAL A 239 -12.45 -15.51 -0.83
CA VAL A 239 -13.64 -15.57 -1.71
C VAL A 239 -14.68 -16.57 -1.18
N ARG A 240 -14.25 -17.72 -0.70
CA ARG A 240 -15.08 -18.75 -0.09
C ARG A 240 -15.58 -18.41 1.32
N GLN A 241 -15.25 -17.20 1.83
CA GLN A 241 -15.63 -16.73 3.17
C GLN A 241 -15.06 -17.57 4.32
N GLU A 242 -13.92 -18.24 4.10
CA GLU A 242 -13.20 -19.08 5.06
C GLU A 242 -12.24 -18.30 5.96
N ALA A 243 -12.08 -17.00 5.74
CA ALA A 243 -11.18 -16.13 6.50
C ALA A 243 -11.98 -15.19 7.40
N ASP A 244 -11.64 -15.14 8.68
CA ASP A 244 -12.23 -14.19 9.62
C ASP A 244 -11.37 -12.95 9.81
N ILE A 245 -10.05 -13.08 9.71
CA ILE A 245 -9.10 -11.98 9.74
C ILE A 245 -8.28 -11.99 8.45
N ILE A 246 -8.33 -10.90 7.74
CA ILE A 246 -7.60 -10.70 6.49
C ILE A 246 -6.55 -9.61 6.73
N LEU A 247 -5.29 -9.95 6.53
CA LEU A 247 -4.18 -9.01 6.58
C LEU A 247 -3.66 -8.76 5.17
N GLY A 248 -3.45 -7.51 4.79
CA GLY A 248 -2.90 -7.25 3.47
C GLY A 248 -2.35 -5.85 3.27
N LEU A 249 -1.78 -5.64 2.10
CA LEU A 249 -1.36 -4.34 1.62
C LEU A 249 -2.50 -3.69 0.80
N ARG A 250 -2.24 -2.58 0.14
CA ARG A 250 -3.26 -1.78 -0.57
C ARG A 250 -4.25 -2.59 -1.42
N GLY A 251 -3.78 -3.62 -2.15
CA GLY A 251 -4.65 -4.46 -3.00
C GLY A 251 -5.70 -5.27 -2.23
N ALA A 252 -5.45 -5.54 -0.94
CA ALA A 252 -6.41 -6.27 -0.11
C ALA A 252 -7.71 -5.49 0.14
N VAL A 253 -7.76 -4.19 -0.17
CA VAL A 253 -8.98 -3.39 -0.07
C VAL A 253 -10.13 -3.94 -0.92
N PHE A 254 -9.84 -4.74 -1.94
CA PHE A 254 -10.83 -5.40 -2.80
C PHE A 254 -11.27 -6.78 -2.30
N ALA A 255 -10.74 -7.26 -1.19
CA ALA A 255 -11.11 -8.55 -0.65
C ALA A 255 -12.63 -8.65 -0.43
N PRO A 256 -13.29 -9.74 -0.86
CA PRO A 256 -14.70 -9.98 -0.53
C PRO A 256 -14.90 -10.01 0.98
N LEU A 257 -15.83 -9.22 1.48
CA LEU A 257 -16.12 -9.11 2.91
C LEU A 257 -17.56 -9.50 3.22
N LYS A 258 -17.78 -10.04 4.42
CA LYS A 258 -19.10 -10.27 4.99
C LYS A 258 -19.76 -8.94 5.35
N GLU A 259 -21.08 -8.92 5.37
CA GLU A 259 -21.82 -7.76 5.85
C GLU A 259 -21.44 -7.41 7.30
N GLY A 260 -21.32 -6.12 7.56
CA GLY A 260 -20.90 -5.61 8.88
C GLY A 260 -19.42 -5.83 9.22
N ALA A 261 -18.61 -6.34 8.29
CA ALA A 261 -17.16 -6.45 8.47
C ALA A 261 -16.51 -5.11 8.83
N THR A 262 -15.31 -5.17 9.39
CA THR A 262 -14.54 -3.96 9.72
C THR A 262 -13.30 -3.87 8.86
N ILE A 263 -13.10 -2.73 8.20
CA ILE A 263 -11.84 -2.37 7.53
C ILE A 263 -11.05 -1.47 8.47
N ILE A 264 -9.79 -1.84 8.74
CA ILE A 264 -8.83 -1.04 9.49
C ILE A 264 -7.71 -0.64 8.54
N VAL A 265 -7.55 0.66 8.29
CA VAL A 265 -6.49 1.21 7.42
C VAL A 265 -5.42 1.83 8.29
N MET A 266 -4.23 1.26 8.30
CA MET A 266 -3.10 1.77 9.05
C MET A 266 -2.30 2.79 8.26
N GLY A 267 -1.84 3.85 8.96
CA GLY A 267 -1.06 4.90 8.31
C GLY A 267 -1.79 5.48 7.12
N GLU A 268 -3.04 5.90 7.32
CA GLU A 268 -4.00 6.27 6.26
C GLU A 268 -3.50 7.39 5.33
N SER A 269 -2.52 8.18 5.78
CA SER A 269 -1.83 9.21 4.99
C SER A 269 -0.63 8.68 4.19
N SER A 270 -0.33 7.37 4.29
CA SER A 270 0.83 6.78 3.61
C SER A 270 0.67 6.78 2.09
N GLN A 271 1.72 7.19 1.38
CA GLN A 271 1.76 7.14 -0.09
C GLN A 271 1.75 5.70 -0.64
N SER A 272 2.14 4.70 0.15
CA SER A 272 2.12 3.30 -0.26
C SER A 272 0.71 2.75 -0.44
N LEU A 273 -0.32 3.43 0.08
CA LEU A 273 -1.73 3.10 -0.14
C LEU A 273 -2.22 3.49 -1.54
N HIS A 274 -1.46 4.30 -2.27
CA HIS A 274 -1.79 4.71 -3.63
C HIS A 274 -1.29 3.67 -4.65
N GLU A 275 -2.14 3.27 -5.61
CA GLU A 275 -1.76 2.44 -6.75
C GLU A 275 -1.16 3.33 -7.84
N PRO A 276 0.12 3.12 -8.23
CA PRO A 276 0.77 3.98 -9.22
C PRO A 276 0.33 3.71 -10.67
N ARG A 277 -0.34 2.59 -10.94
CA ARG A 277 -0.87 2.23 -12.25
C ARG A 277 -2.29 2.73 -12.39
N ALA A 278 -2.74 2.92 -13.63
CA ALA A 278 -4.15 3.24 -13.91
C ALA A 278 -5.10 2.21 -13.26
N PRO A 279 -6.21 2.66 -12.69
CA PRO A 279 -6.73 4.03 -12.64
C PRO A 279 -6.21 4.90 -11.48
N GLY A 280 -5.21 4.47 -10.73
CA GLY A 280 -4.56 5.28 -9.70
C GLY A 280 -5.38 5.46 -8.41
N TRP A 281 -6.12 4.45 -8.01
CA TRP A 281 -6.90 4.44 -6.78
C TRP A 281 -6.02 4.47 -5.51
N ASN A 282 -6.61 4.94 -4.41
CA ASN A 282 -5.98 4.89 -3.10
C ASN A 282 -6.78 3.95 -2.18
N ALA A 283 -6.11 3.02 -1.48
CA ALA A 283 -6.77 2.03 -0.63
C ALA A 283 -7.60 2.65 0.51
N ARG A 284 -7.16 3.78 1.10
CA ARG A 284 -7.96 4.54 2.06
C ARG A 284 -9.27 4.99 1.41
N ASP A 285 -9.20 5.57 0.23
CA ASP A 285 -10.37 6.15 -0.44
C ASP A 285 -11.34 5.07 -0.94
N VAL A 286 -10.81 3.91 -1.37
CA VAL A 286 -11.64 2.73 -1.66
C VAL A 286 -12.30 2.20 -0.37
N ALA A 287 -11.60 2.18 0.78
CA ALA A 287 -12.19 1.79 2.06
C ALA A 287 -13.30 2.77 2.52
N LEU A 288 -13.13 4.08 2.28
CA LEU A 288 -14.16 5.10 2.49
C LEU A 288 -15.39 4.82 1.61
N LEU A 289 -15.19 4.55 0.31
CA LEU A 289 -16.26 4.19 -0.63
C LEU A 289 -17.02 2.94 -0.15
N ARG A 290 -16.31 1.88 0.25
CA ARG A 290 -16.92 0.67 0.79
C ARG A 290 -17.74 0.93 2.04
N SER A 291 -17.25 1.79 2.94
CA SER A 291 -17.99 2.15 4.14
C SER A 291 -19.22 3.00 3.84
N SER A 292 -19.21 3.82 2.78
CA SER A 292 -20.37 4.59 2.33
C SER A 292 -21.44 3.69 1.70
N GLU A 293 -21.03 2.84 0.74
CA GLU A 293 -21.95 2.14 -0.17
C GLU A 293 -22.31 0.71 0.28
N MET A 294 -21.44 0.05 1.08
CA MET A 294 -21.53 -1.40 1.30
C MET A 294 -21.74 -1.83 2.75
N ASN A 295 -22.21 -0.94 3.63
CA ASN A 295 -22.46 -1.25 5.06
C ASN A 295 -21.26 -1.90 5.79
N VAL A 296 -20.04 -1.41 5.50
CA VAL A 296 -18.80 -1.88 6.11
C VAL A 296 -18.33 -0.86 7.16
N ASN A 297 -17.89 -1.34 8.30
CA ASN A 297 -17.30 -0.50 9.34
C ASN A 297 -15.90 -0.05 8.92
N LEU A 298 -15.50 1.17 9.30
CA LEU A 298 -14.21 1.74 8.95
C LEU A 298 -13.51 2.37 10.14
N ILE A 299 -12.25 1.99 10.34
CA ILE A 299 -11.36 2.64 11.30
C ILE A 299 -10.06 3.01 10.57
N LEU A 300 -9.85 4.29 10.40
CA LEU A 300 -8.58 4.84 9.94
C LEU A 300 -7.67 4.99 11.14
N VAL A 301 -6.41 4.58 11.03
CA VAL A 301 -5.45 4.56 12.14
C VAL A 301 -4.21 5.36 11.78
N GLY A 302 -3.82 6.28 12.65
CA GLY A 302 -2.62 7.11 12.47
C GLY A 302 -2.28 7.86 13.75
N TYR A 303 -1.21 8.65 13.74
CA TYR A 303 -0.89 9.55 14.86
C TYR A 303 -1.61 10.89 14.74
N SER A 304 -1.82 11.35 13.52
CA SER A 304 -2.61 12.54 13.19
C SER A 304 -3.38 12.28 11.90
N PRO A 305 -4.57 12.85 11.72
CA PRO A 305 -5.34 12.69 10.49
C PRO A 305 -4.65 13.39 9.31
N SER A 306 -4.77 12.82 8.11
CA SER A 306 -4.51 13.52 6.86
C SER A 306 -5.49 14.67 6.69
N LEU A 307 -5.27 15.55 5.70
CA LEU A 307 -6.22 16.64 5.40
C LEU A 307 -7.59 16.08 5.00
N GLU A 308 -7.61 14.99 4.25
CA GLU A 308 -8.84 14.32 3.83
C GLU A 308 -9.58 13.72 5.03
N ALA A 309 -8.88 13.02 5.92
CA ALA A 309 -9.48 12.48 7.13
C ALA A 309 -9.95 13.61 8.09
N ALA A 310 -9.17 14.67 8.22
CA ALA A 310 -9.55 15.85 9.02
C ALA A 310 -10.84 16.49 8.48
N ARG A 311 -10.98 16.63 7.15
CA ARG A 311 -12.22 17.12 6.54
C ARG A 311 -13.41 16.24 6.88
N LEU A 312 -13.25 14.93 6.88
CA LEU A 312 -14.32 13.99 7.24
C LEU A 312 -14.66 14.04 8.73
N ILE A 313 -13.69 14.35 9.59
CA ILE A 313 -13.91 14.60 11.02
C ILE A 313 -14.70 15.90 11.20
N ASP A 314 -14.30 16.99 10.54
CA ASP A 314 -14.97 18.28 10.62
C ASP A 314 -16.44 18.21 10.15
N THR A 315 -16.71 17.40 9.12
CA THR A 315 -18.08 17.15 8.65
C THR A 315 -18.84 16.10 9.45
N GLN A 316 -18.24 15.58 10.54
CA GLN A 316 -18.83 14.54 11.41
C GLN A 316 -19.12 13.20 10.71
N TRP A 317 -18.53 12.98 9.53
CA TRP A 317 -18.63 11.69 8.85
C TRP A 317 -17.74 10.62 9.50
N LEU A 318 -16.58 11.04 10.05
CA LEU A 318 -15.69 10.23 10.91
C LEU A 318 -15.75 10.71 12.35
N THR A 319 -15.86 9.81 13.29
CA THR A 319 -15.66 10.08 14.72
C THR A 319 -14.17 10.15 15.02
N HIS A 320 -13.69 11.25 15.59
CA HIS A 320 -12.31 11.37 16.05
C HIS A 320 -12.13 10.73 17.43
N ILE A 321 -11.33 9.69 17.52
CA ILE A 321 -10.96 9.02 18.77
C ILE A 321 -9.49 9.32 19.03
N SER A 322 -9.23 10.16 20.05
CA SER A 322 -7.88 10.59 20.42
C SER A 322 -7.52 10.16 21.83
N SER A 323 -6.21 10.02 22.06
CA SER A 323 -5.64 9.87 23.39
C SER A 323 -5.39 11.24 24.02
N LYS A 324 -5.52 11.33 25.34
CA LYS A 324 -5.12 12.51 26.12
C LYS A 324 -3.60 12.58 26.36
N THR A 325 -2.83 11.59 25.90
CA THR A 325 -1.39 11.54 26.08
C THR A 325 -0.72 12.63 25.26
N LYS A 326 0.08 13.47 25.91
CA LYS A 326 0.86 14.54 25.29
C LYS A 326 2.32 14.12 25.18
N THR A 327 2.94 14.34 24.03
CA THR A 327 4.41 14.22 23.86
C THR A 327 5.05 15.56 24.20
N ASN A 328 6.15 15.54 24.95
CA ASN A 328 6.93 16.74 25.18
C ASN A 328 7.73 17.07 23.89
N VAL A 329 7.32 18.14 23.22
CA VAL A 329 7.93 18.60 21.97
C VAL A 329 8.53 19.99 22.21
N VAL A 330 9.80 20.14 21.89
CA VAL A 330 10.50 21.43 21.96
C VAL A 330 10.90 21.83 20.55
N ALA A 331 10.35 22.93 20.05
CA ALA A 331 10.75 23.53 18.80
C ALA A 331 11.96 24.46 19.04
N MET A 332 13.01 24.28 18.24
CA MET A 332 14.23 25.07 18.31
C MET A 332 14.58 25.59 16.91
N ALA A 333 14.93 26.88 16.85
CA ALA A 333 15.45 27.48 15.63
C ALA A 333 16.98 27.35 15.61
N PRO A 334 17.59 26.73 14.57
CA PRO A 334 19.02 26.71 14.43
C PRO A 334 19.55 28.10 14.05
N THR A 335 20.70 28.47 14.57
CA THR A 335 21.46 29.62 14.10
C THR A 335 22.03 29.29 12.72
N MET A 336 22.31 30.32 11.90
CA MET A 336 22.83 30.11 10.55
C MET A 336 24.11 29.28 10.55
N GLY A 337 24.10 28.10 9.92
CA GLY A 337 25.24 27.17 9.84
C GLY A 337 25.26 26.05 10.89
N GLU A 338 24.47 26.12 11.95
CA GLU A 338 24.35 25.05 12.95
C GLU A 338 23.44 23.92 12.43
N LEU A 339 23.90 22.69 12.59
CA LEU A 339 23.07 21.51 12.34
C LEU A 339 22.14 21.23 13.53
N ILE A 340 22.69 21.31 14.73
CA ILE A 340 22.02 21.11 16.01
C ILE A 340 22.16 22.41 16.80
N PRO A 341 21.02 23.07 17.15
CA PRO A 341 21.06 24.25 17.99
C PRO A 341 21.81 23.99 19.30
N SER A 342 22.61 24.95 19.74
CA SER A 342 23.42 24.84 20.99
C SER A 342 22.54 24.47 22.20
N SER A 343 21.31 24.98 22.27
CA SER A 343 20.33 24.66 23.31
C SER A 343 19.87 23.19 23.33
N ALA A 344 19.96 22.49 22.19
CA ALA A 344 19.54 21.08 22.09
C ALA A 344 20.58 20.11 22.70
N PHE A 345 21.87 20.50 22.77
CA PHE A 345 22.92 19.63 23.27
C PHE A 345 22.68 19.12 24.68
N SER A 346 22.19 19.97 25.57
CA SER A 346 21.92 19.59 26.97
C SER A 346 20.82 18.52 27.06
N ILE A 347 19.77 18.64 26.22
CA ILE A 347 18.65 17.70 26.17
C ILE A 347 19.13 16.35 25.62
N ILE A 348 19.87 16.38 24.51
CA ILE A 348 20.42 15.17 23.87
C ILE A 348 21.39 14.44 24.79
N ARG A 349 22.28 15.14 25.46
CA ARG A 349 23.22 14.55 26.43
C ARG A 349 22.51 13.92 27.63
N LYS A 350 21.43 14.53 28.12
CA LYS A 350 20.59 13.93 29.18
C LYS A 350 19.92 12.65 28.67
N ALA A 351 19.38 12.65 27.45
CA ALA A 351 18.75 11.49 26.86
C ALA A 351 19.75 10.34 26.63
N LEU A 352 20.96 10.63 26.18
CA LEU A 352 22.04 9.65 26.01
C LEU A 352 22.50 8.97 27.30
N LYS A 353 22.17 9.51 28.47
CA LYS A 353 22.37 8.82 29.74
C LYS A 353 21.34 7.75 30.05
N VAL A 354 20.19 7.81 29.35
CA VAL A 354 19.02 6.93 29.58
C VAL A 354 18.92 5.85 28.52
N GLY A 355 19.23 6.16 27.26
CA GLY A 355 19.05 5.20 26.16
C GLY A 355 19.40 5.75 24.78
N PRO A 356 19.02 5.03 23.72
CA PRO A 356 19.31 5.44 22.35
C PRO A 356 18.61 6.74 21.97
N VAL A 357 19.30 7.58 21.18
CA VAL A 357 18.77 8.84 20.64
C VAL A 357 18.67 8.74 19.12
N LEU A 358 17.48 8.99 18.58
CA LEU A 358 17.22 8.99 17.16
C LEU A 358 17.35 10.39 16.57
N PHE A 359 18.19 10.52 15.57
CA PHE A 359 18.25 11.68 14.68
C PHE A 359 17.53 11.33 13.38
N LEU A 360 16.39 11.92 13.16
CA LEU A 360 15.66 11.75 11.92
C LEU A 360 16.12 12.84 10.94
N VAL A 361 16.73 12.40 9.83
CA VAL A 361 17.29 13.27 8.79
C VAL A 361 16.47 13.16 7.51
N PRO A 362 16.34 14.23 6.70
CA PRO A 362 15.58 14.17 5.45
C PRO A 362 16.13 13.12 4.49
N ARG A 363 15.25 12.46 3.70
CA ARG A 363 15.68 11.51 2.67
C ARG A 363 16.62 12.16 1.67
N LYS A 364 17.62 11.39 1.18
CA LYS A 364 18.39 11.75 -0.02
C LYS A 364 17.42 11.99 -1.18
N GLY A 365 17.21 13.20 -1.58
CA GLY A 365 16.37 13.51 -2.74
C GLY A 365 16.72 14.86 -3.34
N TYR A 366 17.38 15.72 -2.56
CA TYR A 366 17.72 17.08 -2.98
C TYR A 366 19.12 17.52 -2.52
N GLY A 367 20.04 16.58 -2.23
CA GLY A 367 21.31 16.84 -1.56
C GLY A 367 22.46 17.26 -2.46
N ASN A 368 22.35 17.14 -3.76
CA ASN A 368 23.43 17.49 -4.69
C ASN A 368 23.20 18.83 -5.39
N SER A 369 22.34 19.70 -4.82
CA SER A 369 22.14 21.03 -5.41
C SER A 369 23.39 21.86 -5.27
N VAL A 370 23.87 22.37 -6.39
CA VAL A 370 24.97 23.32 -6.46
C VAL A 370 24.44 24.70 -6.09
N LEU A 371 25.09 25.34 -5.13
CA LEU A 371 24.86 26.73 -4.71
C LEU A 371 26.14 27.52 -4.96
N CYS A 372 26.00 28.83 -5.16
CA CYS A 372 27.14 29.71 -5.14
C CYS A 372 27.72 29.83 -3.72
N ASN A 373 29.02 29.65 -3.55
CA ASN A 373 29.64 29.80 -2.24
C ASN A 373 29.58 31.23 -1.71
N LYS A 374 29.63 32.22 -2.60
CA LYS A 374 29.63 33.65 -2.25
C LYS A 374 28.25 34.20 -1.90
N CYS A 375 27.24 34.03 -2.78
CA CYS A 375 25.92 34.62 -2.60
C CYS A 375 24.83 33.63 -2.18
N ARG A 376 25.15 32.32 -2.05
CA ARG A 376 24.26 31.24 -1.65
C ARG A 376 23.05 31.00 -2.57
N ASN A 377 22.98 31.68 -3.69
CA ASN A 377 21.93 31.43 -4.67
C ASN A 377 22.10 30.06 -5.35
N ILE A 378 20.98 29.46 -5.70
CA ILE A 378 20.92 28.16 -6.40
C ILE A 378 21.53 28.29 -7.79
N ALA A 379 22.36 27.34 -8.18
CA ALA A 379 22.89 27.24 -9.53
C ALA A 379 21.82 26.68 -10.49
N LEU A 380 21.45 27.47 -11.49
CA LEU A 380 20.46 27.11 -12.47
C LEU A 380 21.10 26.96 -13.86
N CYS A 381 20.58 26.00 -14.60
CA CYS A 381 20.81 25.83 -16.05
C CYS A 381 20.06 26.90 -16.86
N THR A 382 20.46 27.12 -18.10
CA THR A 382 19.72 27.95 -19.05
C THR A 382 18.30 27.47 -19.31
N CYS A 383 18.04 26.16 -19.18
CA CYS A 383 16.71 25.58 -19.26
C CYS A 383 15.85 25.77 -17.99
N GLY A 384 16.37 26.44 -16.94
CA GLY A 384 15.70 26.63 -15.67
C GLY A 384 15.86 25.47 -14.68
N GLY A 385 16.44 24.34 -15.08
CA GLY A 385 16.73 23.20 -14.21
C GLY A 385 17.85 23.52 -13.21
N ARG A 386 17.78 22.93 -12.01
CA ARG A 386 18.85 23.04 -11.03
C ARG A 386 20.09 22.26 -11.48
N LEU A 387 21.27 22.72 -11.08
CA LEU A 387 22.48 21.95 -11.24
C LEU A 387 22.68 21.00 -10.06
N GLU A 388 23.10 19.77 -10.34
CA GLU A 388 23.54 18.77 -9.36
C GLU A 388 24.99 18.38 -9.64
N GLN A 389 25.71 18.00 -8.57
CA GLN A 389 27.05 17.43 -8.68
C GLN A 389 27.12 16.18 -7.80
N ARG A 390 27.44 15.03 -8.38
CA ARG A 390 27.40 13.74 -7.68
C ARG A 390 28.68 13.42 -6.89
N GLY A 391 29.79 14.00 -7.29
CA GLY A 391 31.07 13.83 -6.64
C GLY A 391 31.90 15.11 -6.64
N ALA A 392 32.85 15.24 -5.73
CA ALA A 392 33.69 16.44 -5.60
C ALA A 392 34.51 16.76 -6.86
N GLN A 393 34.80 15.75 -7.67
CA GLN A 393 35.61 15.88 -8.91
C GLN A 393 34.74 15.86 -10.19
N GLU A 394 33.42 15.70 -10.08
CA GLU A 394 32.53 15.70 -11.25
C GLU A 394 32.05 17.12 -11.56
N SER A 395 31.93 17.44 -12.84
CA SER A 395 31.33 18.71 -13.28
C SER A 395 29.83 18.75 -12.95
N PRO A 396 29.30 19.88 -12.46
CA PRO A 396 27.85 20.03 -12.24
C PRO A 396 27.06 19.73 -13.52
N ARG A 397 25.91 19.08 -13.37
CA ARG A 397 24.98 18.74 -14.47
C ARG A 397 23.57 19.21 -14.17
N CYS A 398 22.83 19.59 -15.20
CA CYS A 398 21.43 19.94 -15.05
C CYS A 398 20.57 18.70 -14.74
N VAL A 399 19.68 18.79 -13.76
CA VAL A 399 18.76 17.69 -13.40
C VAL A 399 17.69 17.43 -14.49
N LEU A 400 17.36 18.44 -15.30
CA LEU A 400 16.34 18.32 -16.35
C LEU A 400 16.95 17.92 -17.71
N CYS A 401 17.83 18.73 -18.28
CA CYS A 401 18.38 18.53 -19.62
C CYS A 401 19.71 17.75 -19.64
N ARG A 402 20.28 17.42 -18.46
CA ARG A 402 21.54 16.68 -18.30
C ARG A 402 22.79 17.37 -18.84
N THR A 403 22.69 18.60 -19.29
CA THR A 403 23.84 19.40 -19.81
C THR A 403 24.88 19.54 -18.71
N PRO A 404 26.16 19.19 -18.97
CA PRO A 404 27.27 19.41 -18.03
C PRO A 404 27.69 20.89 -18.05
N TYR A 405 28.20 21.36 -16.90
CA TYR A 405 28.71 22.73 -16.73
C TYR A 405 30.17 22.70 -16.28
N GLU A 406 31.07 22.69 -17.22
CA GLU A 406 32.50 22.89 -16.96
C GLU A 406 32.77 24.37 -16.75
N GLY A 407 33.47 24.73 -15.67
CA GLY A 407 33.78 26.14 -15.38
C GLY A 407 32.54 26.99 -15.04
N TRP A 408 31.58 26.42 -14.27
CA TRP A 408 30.39 27.15 -13.87
C TRP A 408 30.70 28.49 -13.21
N LYS A 409 29.89 29.51 -13.54
CA LYS A 409 29.88 30.82 -12.90
C LYS A 409 28.50 31.18 -12.41
N CYS A 410 28.41 31.77 -11.24
CA CYS A 410 27.15 32.20 -10.66
C CYS A 410 26.55 33.34 -11.52
N ARG A 411 25.32 33.16 -11.99
CA ARG A 411 24.61 34.19 -12.77
C ARG A 411 24.33 35.49 -11.98
N TRP A 412 24.38 35.44 -10.64
CA TRP A 412 24.07 36.56 -9.76
C TRP A 412 25.29 37.38 -9.37
N CYS A 413 26.40 36.72 -8.99
CA CYS A 413 27.58 37.42 -8.48
C CYS A 413 28.86 37.07 -9.22
N GLN A 414 28.77 36.30 -10.31
CA GLN A 414 29.88 35.89 -11.20
C GLN A 414 31.00 35.08 -10.49
N SER A 415 30.83 34.69 -9.25
CA SER A 415 31.77 33.80 -8.56
C SER A 415 31.77 32.42 -9.19
N SER A 416 32.94 31.80 -9.32
CA SER A 416 33.10 30.42 -9.78
C SER A 416 33.12 29.39 -8.62
N GLU A 417 33.11 29.88 -7.38
CA GLU A 417 33.13 29.01 -6.23
C GLU A 417 31.79 28.30 -5.98
N ILE A 418 31.85 26.98 -5.95
CA ILE A 418 30.69 26.10 -5.74
C ILE A 418 30.60 25.73 -4.29
N TYR A 419 29.41 25.82 -3.72
CA TYR A 419 29.02 25.23 -2.47
C TYR A 419 28.06 24.07 -2.76
N LEU A 420 28.50 22.86 -2.44
CA LEU A 420 27.65 21.69 -2.52
C LEU A 420 26.79 21.61 -1.27
N ALA A 421 25.49 21.76 -1.42
CA ALA A 421 24.54 21.52 -0.32
C ALA A 421 24.41 20.01 -0.06
N LEU A 422 25.54 19.34 0.09
CA LEU A 422 25.64 17.91 0.40
C LEU A 422 25.40 17.71 1.89
N ARG A 423 24.16 17.39 2.25
CA ARG A 423 23.89 16.75 3.54
C ARG A 423 23.27 15.37 3.25
N GLY A 424 24.12 14.42 2.84
CA GLY A 424 23.77 13.00 2.88
C GLY A 424 23.86 12.48 4.31
N ILE A 425 23.32 11.29 4.57
CA ILE A 425 23.37 10.65 5.90
C ILE A 425 24.79 10.57 6.46
N ASP A 426 25.79 10.35 5.62
CA ASP A 426 27.19 10.24 6.02
C ASP A 426 27.72 11.54 6.66
N ARG A 427 27.36 12.70 6.08
CA ARG A 427 27.74 13.99 6.64
C ARG A 427 27.02 14.29 7.96
N PHE A 428 25.72 13.92 8.05
CA PHE A 428 25.01 13.99 9.32
C PHE A 428 25.71 13.13 10.37
N SER A 429 26.15 11.93 9.99
CA SER A 429 26.86 11.01 10.89
C SER A 429 28.19 11.57 11.38
N GLU A 430 28.98 12.18 10.50
CA GLU A 430 30.23 12.83 10.90
C GLU A 430 29.98 14.02 11.83
N GLU A 431 29.06 14.91 11.50
CA GLU A 431 28.80 16.11 12.30
C GLU A 431 28.21 15.76 13.67
N ILE A 432 27.26 14.79 13.71
CA ILE A 432 26.66 14.31 14.96
C ILE A 432 27.71 13.54 15.79
N GLY A 433 28.49 12.67 15.16
CA GLY A 433 29.57 11.93 15.85
C GLY A 433 30.63 12.83 16.50
N ARG A 434 31.04 13.90 15.78
CA ARG A 434 31.95 14.91 16.37
C ARG A 434 31.32 15.67 17.55
N SER A 435 29.98 15.87 17.48
CA SER A 435 29.22 16.58 18.52
C SER A 435 29.02 15.77 19.79
N PHE A 436 28.96 14.44 19.65
CA PHE A 436 28.76 13.48 20.74
C PHE A 436 29.80 12.35 20.67
N PRO A 437 31.08 12.63 20.97
CA PRO A 437 32.11 11.60 20.97
C PRO A 437 31.80 10.54 22.04
N ASN A 438 32.32 9.34 21.87
CA ASN A 438 32.18 8.18 22.76
C ASN A 438 30.84 7.45 22.72
N PHE A 439 29.94 7.75 21.78
CA PHE A 439 28.73 6.99 21.56
C PHE A 439 28.78 6.26 20.19
N PRO A 440 28.41 4.98 20.12
CA PRO A 440 28.35 4.28 18.87
C PRO A 440 27.26 4.89 17.95
N ILE A 441 27.56 4.92 16.65
CA ILE A 441 26.64 5.46 15.63
C ILE A 441 26.08 4.31 14.81
N ILE A 442 24.75 4.32 14.64
CA ILE A 442 24.01 3.37 13.80
C ILE A 442 23.33 4.18 12.69
N ASN A 443 23.73 3.94 11.44
CA ASN A 443 23.11 4.53 10.26
C ASN A 443 22.05 3.60 9.69
N SER A 444 20.86 4.14 9.37
CA SER A 444 19.77 3.37 8.80
C SER A 444 19.07 4.15 7.69
N SER A 445 19.31 3.77 6.42
CA SER A 445 18.72 4.43 5.26
C SER A 445 18.84 3.61 3.98
N GLY A 446 17.94 3.81 3.03
CA GLY A 446 18.01 3.22 1.69
C GLY A 446 18.07 1.70 1.74
N ASP A 447 19.18 1.14 1.20
CA ASP A 447 19.38 -0.31 1.10
C ASP A 447 19.94 -0.95 2.39
N HIS A 448 20.32 -0.13 3.36
CA HIS A 448 20.89 -0.57 4.65
C HIS A 448 19.98 -0.13 5.80
N ILE A 449 18.85 -0.81 5.95
CA ILE A 449 17.92 -0.57 7.05
C ILE A 449 18.25 -1.49 8.21
N ALA A 450 18.68 -0.91 9.35
CA ALA A 450 18.89 -1.66 10.56
C ALA A 450 17.53 -2.12 11.14
N GLU A 451 17.44 -3.39 11.54
CA GLU A 451 16.18 -3.95 12.08
C GLU A 451 15.89 -3.42 13.49
N SER A 452 16.90 -3.39 14.33
CA SER A 452 16.79 -2.97 15.73
C SER A 452 18.01 -2.23 16.21
N VAL A 453 17.87 -1.56 17.34
CA VAL A 453 18.99 -0.88 18.04
C VAL A 453 19.21 -1.51 19.41
N PRO A 454 20.46 -1.49 19.92
CA PRO A 454 20.77 -1.90 21.29
C PRO A 454 19.97 -1.11 22.32
N THR A 455 19.75 -1.69 23.48
CA THR A 455 19.16 -0.99 24.65
C THR A 455 20.11 0.03 25.27
N LEU A 456 21.41 -0.08 24.96
CA LEU A 456 22.45 0.82 25.44
C LEU A 456 22.42 2.18 24.72
N PRO A 457 22.94 3.25 25.37
CA PRO A 457 23.06 4.57 24.77
C PRO A 457 23.84 4.53 23.44
N CYS A 458 23.20 4.99 22.38
CA CYS A 458 23.80 5.11 21.04
C CYS A 458 23.12 6.22 20.23
N LEU A 459 23.80 6.68 19.19
CA LEU A 459 23.29 7.64 18.22
C LEU A 459 22.72 6.87 17.02
N VAL A 460 21.45 7.04 16.75
CA VAL A 460 20.79 6.41 15.60
C VAL A 460 20.46 7.49 14.59
N ILE A 461 20.99 7.39 13.38
CA ILE A 461 20.71 8.35 12.30
C ILE A 461 19.92 7.64 11.22
N ALA A 462 18.69 8.06 11.05
CA ALA A 462 17.77 7.38 10.13
C ALA A 462 17.03 8.36 9.21
N THR A 463 16.69 7.88 8.01
CA THR A 463 15.76 8.58 7.12
C THR A 463 14.31 8.14 7.41
N PRO A 464 13.29 8.95 7.06
CA PRO A 464 11.89 8.58 7.26
C PRO A 464 11.54 7.23 6.63
N GLY A 465 10.98 6.32 7.44
CA GLY A 465 10.65 4.95 7.06
C GLY A 465 11.77 3.92 7.26
N ALA A 466 12.99 4.36 7.58
CA ALA A 466 14.12 3.47 7.86
C ALA A 466 14.48 3.42 9.35
N GLN A 467 13.63 3.92 10.25
CA GLN A 467 13.92 3.92 11.68
C GLN A 467 13.98 2.48 12.22
N PRO A 468 15.08 2.08 12.87
CA PRO A 468 15.19 0.78 13.52
C PRO A 468 14.18 0.64 14.66
N LYS A 469 13.79 -0.60 14.98
CA LYS A 469 13.01 -0.86 16.20
C LYS A 469 13.88 -0.65 17.45
N SER A 470 13.36 0.08 18.45
CA SER A 470 13.93 0.13 19.79
C SER A 470 12.97 -0.55 20.76
N TYR A 471 13.41 -1.63 21.41
CA TYR A 471 12.59 -2.37 22.37
C TYR A 471 12.31 -1.59 23.65
N VAL A 472 13.20 -0.66 23.99
CA VAL A 472 13.05 0.22 25.16
C VAL A 472 12.51 1.61 24.80
N GLY A 473 12.26 1.85 23.52
CA GLY A 473 11.96 3.17 22.97
C GLY A 473 13.20 4.03 22.77
N TYR A 474 13.04 5.18 22.15
CA TYR A 474 14.09 6.19 22.03
C TYR A 474 13.95 7.18 23.17
N ALA A 475 15.06 7.46 23.90
CA ALA A 475 15.07 8.42 24.98
C ALA A 475 14.86 9.87 24.47
N CYS A 476 15.23 10.14 23.21
CA CYS A 476 14.93 11.39 22.51
C CYS A 476 14.86 11.14 20.99
N VAL A 477 14.02 11.92 20.31
CA VAL A 477 13.96 11.97 18.85
C VAL A 477 14.22 13.40 18.41
N ALA A 478 15.30 13.63 17.65
CA ALA A 478 15.64 14.92 17.08
C ALA A 478 15.28 14.95 15.58
N LEU A 479 14.32 15.78 15.19
CA LEU A 479 13.97 16.02 13.78
C LEU A 479 14.88 17.12 13.23
N LEU A 480 15.90 16.75 12.47
CA LEU A 480 16.81 17.72 11.87
C LEU A 480 16.24 18.27 10.56
N GLU A 481 16.37 19.57 10.33
CA GLU A 481 15.78 20.27 9.19
C GLU A 481 14.25 20.03 9.06
N GLY A 482 13.56 20.14 10.19
CA GLY A 482 12.15 19.77 10.34
C GLY A 482 11.20 20.28 9.25
N LEU A 483 11.42 21.48 8.72
CA LEU A 483 10.62 22.06 7.63
C LEU A 483 10.61 21.20 6.35
N ARG A 484 11.65 20.35 6.13
CA ARG A 484 11.70 19.46 4.96
C ARG A 484 10.75 18.28 5.06
N PHE A 485 10.32 17.90 6.27
CA PHE A 485 9.33 16.85 6.47
C PHE A 485 7.92 17.32 6.19
N PHE A 486 7.65 18.63 6.31
CA PHE A 486 6.35 19.25 6.11
C PHE A 486 6.16 19.88 4.72
N ARG A 487 7.13 19.76 3.81
CA ARG A 487 6.94 20.20 2.42
C ARG A 487 5.90 19.30 1.76
N VAL A 488 4.71 19.82 1.60
CA VAL A 488 3.69 19.28 0.71
C VAL A 488 4.31 19.15 -0.68
N ARG A 489 4.31 17.95 -1.25
CA ARG A 489 4.67 17.78 -2.67
C ARG A 489 3.71 18.67 -3.45
N ARG A 490 4.23 19.68 -4.13
CA ARG A 490 3.47 20.37 -5.17
C ARG A 490 3.03 19.28 -6.15
N TRP A 491 1.73 19.13 -6.28
CA TRP A 491 1.15 18.38 -7.38
C TRP A 491 1.69 19.04 -8.66
N ALA A 492 2.49 18.31 -9.43
CA ALA A 492 2.75 18.68 -10.78
C ALA A 492 1.46 18.38 -11.54
N PHE A 493 0.76 19.45 -11.95
CA PHE A 493 -0.27 19.38 -12.96
C PHE A 493 0.40 19.05 -14.30
#